data_584ee23038bc010407faf2d633fd74f2
#
_entry.id   584ee23038bc010407faf2d633fd74f2
#
_cell.length_a   1.000
_cell.length_b   1.000
_cell.length_c   1.000
_cell.angle_alpha   90.00
_cell.angle_beta   90.00
_cell.angle_gamma   90.00
#
_symmetry.space_group_name_H-M   'P 1'
#
loop_
_entity.id
_entity.type
_entity.pdbx_description
1 polymer ?
#
loop_
_entity_poly.entity_id
_entity_poly.type
_entity_poly.pdbx_seq_one_letter_code
_entity_poly.pdbx_strand_id
1 'polypeptide(L)'
;MRPLEGVRVLDLSRVVAGPVAGRILSDLGADVIKVEPPEGDITRIWGEERNGVAGFFLQQNAGKRNISIDLRKPAGVQLVTDLAAKADMVIENFRGGVMDRMGIGWSVLSAVNPKLVMCSISGFGQTGPEAHRQAYASVIQAESGLVHRHATLDGRRPTDPVTSFADYNAGLHGTIALLAALHAARATNVGTHIDLAMLDSMMFTDDYLHHAIDDSEIVRLGGEYWQTADGNWFEIAGQFQFVWAKLKLAFDLVDPTPKDAELEIKIASRRNIVREFIANHPNADAAIAMANKAGLPWGRYNSPEQAIATPTAVHRGIVTQIDDRAGGQRGIVQSPYRFNNYESGVIGRSPHRGEDNAEILADWLNTTPASITQLLTDEVLLTQSQ
;
A
#
# COMPACT_ATOMS: atom_id res chain seq x y z
N MET A 1 -9.78 8.34 -21.61
CA MET A 1 -10.80 7.85 -20.66
C MET A 1 -10.11 6.99 -19.62
N ARG A 2 -10.47 7.15 -18.34
CA ARG A 2 -9.96 6.37 -17.21
C ARG A 2 -11.06 5.50 -16.61
N PRO A 3 -10.75 4.34 -15.99
CA PRO A 3 -11.78 3.39 -15.52
C PRO A 3 -12.80 3.99 -14.55
N LEU A 4 -12.39 4.93 -13.70
CA LEU A 4 -13.23 5.57 -12.68
C LEU A 4 -13.56 7.04 -13.00
N GLU A 5 -13.47 7.45 -14.26
CA GLU A 5 -13.83 8.81 -14.67
C GLU A 5 -15.30 9.12 -14.26
N GLY A 6 -15.50 10.25 -13.59
CA GLY A 6 -16.79 10.67 -13.05
C GLY A 6 -17.16 10.09 -11.68
N VAL A 7 -16.33 9.23 -11.07
CA VAL A 7 -16.50 8.77 -9.70
C VAL A 7 -15.93 9.83 -8.73
N ARG A 8 -16.72 10.21 -7.73
CA ARG A 8 -16.39 11.19 -6.70
C ARG A 8 -16.08 10.52 -5.36
N VAL A 9 -14.89 10.79 -4.82
CA VAL A 9 -14.41 10.17 -3.57
C VAL A 9 -14.04 11.25 -2.56
N LEU A 10 -14.60 11.17 -1.35
CA LEU A 10 -14.24 12.01 -0.23
C LEU A 10 -13.31 11.23 0.71
N ASP A 11 -12.05 11.62 0.79
CA ASP A 11 -10.99 10.95 1.54
C ASP A 11 -10.68 11.71 2.84
N LEU A 12 -11.29 11.29 3.96
CA LEU A 12 -11.03 11.83 5.31
C LEU A 12 -9.88 11.10 6.00
N SER A 13 -9.30 10.10 5.34
CA SER A 13 -8.26 9.27 5.94
C SER A 13 -6.92 10.01 6.07
N ARG A 14 -6.02 9.47 6.88
CA ARG A 14 -4.70 10.03 7.12
C ARG A 14 -3.62 8.95 7.25
N VAL A 15 -2.39 9.35 7.23
CA VAL A 15 -1.18 8.52 7.33
C VAL A 15 -1.00 7.65 6.07
N VAL A 16 -1.31 6.34 6.09
CA VAL A 16 -1.01 5.43 4.98
C VAL A 16 -2.22 4.63 4.52
N ALA A 17 -2.86 3.84 5.36
CA ALA A 17 -3.84 2.82 4.95
C ALA A 17 -4.99 3.36 4.06
N GLY A 18 -5.70 4.37 4.55
CA GLY A 18 -6.76 5.01 3.78
C GLY A 18 -6.22 5.83 2.59
N PRO A 19 -5.17 6.66 2.78
CA PRO A 19 -4.57 7.41 1.68
C PRO A 19 -4.09 6.53 0.51
N VAL A 20 -3.59 5.32 0.75
CA VAL A 20 -3.27 4.34 -0.31
C VAL A 20 -4.51 4.01 -1.13
N ALA A 21 -5.65 3.69 -0.50
CA ALA A 21 -6.90 3.43 -1.20
C ALA A 21 -7.34 4.64 -2.05
N GLY A 22 -7.33 5.84 -1.45
CA GLY A 22 -7.63 7.09 -2.16
C GLY A 22 -6.68 7.34 -3.33
N ARG A 23 -5.37 7.06 -3.18
CA ARG A 23 -4.38 7.20 -4.26
C ARG A 23 -4.67 6.23 -5.40
N ILE A 24 -4.98 4.97 -5.12
CA ILE A 24 -5.31 3.98 -6.15
C ILE A 24 -6.55 4.41 -6.93
N LEU A 25 -7.60 4.87 -6.25
CA LEU A 25 -8.81 5.36 -6.90
C LEU A 25 -8.53 6.58 -7.79
N SER A 26 -7.67 7.52 -7.35
CA SER A 26 -7.20 8.66 -8.14
C SER A 26 -6.41 8.21 -9.37
N ASP A 27 -5.48 7.27 -9.22
CA ASP A 27 -4.70 6.71 -10.34
C ASP A 27 -5.59 5.98 -11.37
N LEU A 28 -6.74 5.48 -10.94
CA LEU A 28 -7.77 4.89 -11.80
C LEU A 28 -8.74 5.92 -12.40
N GLY A 29 -8.64 7.19 -12.03
CA GLY A 29 -9.38 8.30 -12.63
C GLY A 29 -10.53 8.86 -11.82
N ALA A 30 -10.72 8.44 -10.57
CA ALA A 30 -11.70 9.06 -9.68
C ALA A 30 -11.26 10.48 -9.30
N ASP A 31 -12.22 11.37 -9.13
CA ASP A 31 -12.02 12.68 -8.51
C ASP A 31 -11.97 12.52 -6.99
N VAL A 32 -10.75 12.48 -6.45
CA VAL A 32 -10.52 12.23 -5.02
C VAL A 32 -10.19 13.53 -4.31
N ILE A 33 -11.06 13.91 -3.38
CA ILE A 33 -10.86 15.07 -2.50
C ILE A 33 -10.35 14.59 -1.15
N LYS A 34 -9.10 14.93 -0.82
CA LYS A 34 -8.54 14.73 0.52
C LYS A 34 -8.98 15.84 1.43
N VAL A 35 -9.68 15.48 2.50
CA VAL A 35 -10.07 16.40 3.58
C VAL A 35 -9.01 16.36 4.68
N GLU A 36 -8.42 17.51 4.98
CA GLU A 36 -7.44 17.62 6.06
C GLU A 36 -7.92 18.53 7.19
N PRO A 37 -7.55 18.24 8.45
CA PRO A 37 -7.75 19.16 9.56
C PRO A 37 -6.84 20.40 9.43
N PRO A 38 -7.02 21.42 10.26
CA PRO A 38 -6.16 22.61 10.28
C PRO A 38 -4.68 22.33 10.44
N GLU A 39 -4.35 21.28 11.15
CA GLU A 39 -2.97 20.84 11.43
C GLU A 39 -2.36 20.10 10.24
N GLY A 40 -3.17 19.62 9.30
CA GLY A 40 -2.76 18.78 8.17
C GLY A 40 -2.57 17.32 8.53
N ASP A 41 -2.24 16.51 7.52
CA ASP A 41 -1.82 15.12 7.70
C ASP A 41 -0.39 15.09 8.25
N ILE A 42 -0.13 14.25 9.27
CA ILE A 42 1.19 14.12 9.88
C ILE A 42 2.27 13.70 8.87
N THR A 43 1.91 13.03 7.79
CA THR A 43 2.87 12.63 6.74
C THR A 43 3.45 13.80 5.96
N ARG A 44 2.90 15.03 6.12
CA ARG A 44 3.47 16.24 5.54
C ARG A 44 4.84 16.61 6.10
N ILE A 45 5.20 16.06 7.27
CA ILE A 45 6.51 16.26 7.90
C ILE A 45 7.37 14.98 7.93
N TRP A 46 6.96 13.91 7.21
CA TRP A 46 7.70 12.66 7.17
C TRP A 46 8.55 12.54 5.90
N GLY A 47 9.85 12.34 6.11
CA GLY A 47 10.83 12.25 5.04
C GLY A 47 11.34 13.62 4.57
N GLU A 48 12.12 13.62 3.49
CA GLU A 48 12.67 14.85 2.91
C GLU A 48 11.54 15.70 2.29
N GLU A 49 11.45 16.94 2.75
CA GLU A 49 10.55 17.93 2.18
C GLU A 49 11.22 18.62 0.98
N ARG A 50 10.48 18.72 -0.11
CA ARG A 50 10.85 19.52 -1.29
C ARG A 50 9.66 20.37 -1.69
N ASN A 51 9.89 21.69 -1.77
CA ASN A 51 8.87 22.66 -2.18
C ASN A 51 7.53 22.53 -1.40
N GLY A 52 7.62 22.37 -0.08
CA GLY A 52 6.47 22.24 0.82
C GLY A 52 5.77 20.88 0.80
N VAL A 53 6.36 19.85 0.17
CA VAL A 53 5.78 18.52 0.08
C VAL A 53 6.78 17.44 0.50
N ALA A 54 6.52 16.78 1.62
CA ALA A 54 7.32 15.66 2.10
C ALA A 54 7.09 14.37 1.30
N GLY A 55 8.10 13.49 1.23
CA GLY A 55 8.08 12.29 0.40
C GLY A 55 6.95 11.32 0.73
N PHE A 56 6.64 11.11 2.00
CA PHE A 56 5.54 10.24 2.41
C PHE A 56 4.18 10.79 2.00
N PHE A 57 3.95 12.09 2.19
CA PHE A 57 2.69 12.71 1.76
C PHE A 57 2.54 12.64 0.24
N LEU A 58 3.62 12.94 -0.51
CA LEU A 58 3.66 12.86 -1.96
C LEU A 58 3.20 11.48 -2.45
N GLN A 59 3.81 10.42 -1.93
CA GLN A 59 3.56 9.04 -2.38
C GLN A 59 2.09 8.64 -2.23
N GLN A 60 1.42 9.12 -1.17
CA GLN A 60 0.06 8.70 -0.85
C GLN A 60 -1.03 9.64 -1.40
N ASN A 61 -0.67 10.87 -1.79
CA ASN A 61 -1.68 11.89 -2.08
C ASN A 61 -1.49 12.60 -3.42
N ALA A 62 -0.48 12.25 -4.22
CA ALA A 62 -0.35 12.79 -5.58
C ALA A 62 -1.58 12.46 -6.42
N GLY A 63 -2.04 13.43 -7.22
CA GLY A 63 -3.21 13.31 -8.07
C GLY A 63 -4.55 13.60 -7.39
N LYS A 64 -4.59 13.75 -6.05
CA LYS A 64 -5.79 14.18 -5.31
C LYS A 64 -5.93 15.70 -5.33
N ARG A 65 -7.16 16.19 -5.16
CA ARG A 65 -7.43 17.58 -4.73
C ARG A 65 -7.46 17.66 -3.21
N ASN A 66 -7.26 18.84 -2.63
CA ASN A 66 -7.17 19.02 -1.19
C ASN A 66 -8.06 20.14 -0.68
N ILE A 67 -8.87 19.83 0.33
CA ILE A 67 -9.63 20.79 1.12
C ILE A 67 -9.25 20.67 2.59
N SER A 68 -9.04 21.82 3.25
CA SER A 68 -8.76 21.85 4.69
C SER A 68 -9.95 22.40 5.45
N ILE A 69 -10.55 21.57 6.33
CA ILE A 69 -11.79 21.87 7.06
C ILE A 69 -11.59 21.64 8.55
N ASP A 70 -11.97 22.64 9.37
CA ASP A 70 -12.00 22.48 10.83
C ASP A 70 -13.29 21.78 11.29
N LEU A 71 -13.22 20.48 11.53
CA LEU A 71 -14.35 19.66 12.01
C LEU A 71 -14.72 19.92 13.49
N ARG A 72 -14.00 20.77 14.21
CA ARG A 72 -14.38 21.23 15.55
C ARG A 72 -15.48 22.28 15.48
N LYS A 73 -15.71 22.84 14.30
CA LYS A 73 -16.76 23.85 14.04
C LYS A 73 -17.98 23.19 13.41
N PRO A 74 -19.20 23.50 13.90
CA PRO A 74 -20.43 22.94 13.31
C PRO A 74 -20.55 23.17 11.79
N ALA A 75 -20.11 24.32 11.31
CA ALA A 75 -20.09 24.64 9.87
C ALA A 75 -19.14 23.70 9.07
N GLY A 76 -18.03 23.25 9.66
CA GLY A 76 -17.13 22.29 9.05
C GLY A 76 -17.75 20.89 8.96
N VAL A 77 -18.46 20.47 10.02
CA VAL A 77 -19.23 19.21 10.03
C VAL A 77 -20.31 19.23 8.94
N GLN A 78 -21.07 20.33 8.85
CA GLN A 78 -22.08 20.49 7.80
C GLN A 78 -21.45 20.45 6.40
N LEU A 79 -20.32 21.11 6.21
CA LEU A 79 -19.62 21.15 4.92
C LEU A 79 -19.18 19.76 4.45
N VAL A 80 -18.65 18.93 5.37
CA VAL A 80 -18.30 17.53 5.04
C VAL A 80 -19.55 16.70 4.73
N THR A 81 -20.65 16.94 5.44
CA THR A 81 -21.94 16.28 5.16
C THR A 81 -22.48 16.66 3.77
N ASP A 82 -22.38 17.93 3.39
CA ASP A 82 -22.79 18.40 2.06
C ASP A 82 -21.92 17.82 0.94
N LEU A 83 -20.61 17.71 1.17
CA LEU A 83 -19.69 17.04 0.23
C LEU A 83 -20.01 15.55 0.10
N ALA A 84 -20.28 14.85 1.21
CA ALA A 84 -20.64 13.43 1.20
C ALA A 84 -21.96 13.17 0.47
N ALA A 85 -22.90 14.13 0.50
CA ALA A 85 -24.14 14.05 -0.29
C ALA A 85 -23.89 14.05 -1.81
N LYS A 86 -22.71 14.46 -2.27
CA LYS A 86 -22.28 14.49 -3.68
C LYS A 86 -21.26 13.42 -4.03
N ALA A 87 -20.75 12.68 -3.04
CA ALA A 87 -19.75 11.65 -3.22
C ALA A 87 -20.38 10.29 -3.57
N ASP A 88 -19.68 9.49 -4.36
CA ASP A 88 -19.98 8.07 -4.54
C ASP A 88 -19.38 7.23 -3.39
N MET A 89 -18.21 7.67 -2.89
CA MET A 89 -17.46 6.96 -1.86
C MET A 89 -16.95 7.92 -0.77
N VAL A 90 -16.88 7.41 0.46
CA VAL A 90 -16.17 8.03 1.58
C VAL A 90 -15.13 7.05 2.11
N ILE A 91 -13.91 7.52 2.35
CA ILE A 91 -12.82 6.75 2.98
C ILE A 91 -12.42 7.45 4.27
N GLU A 92 -12.33 6.69 5.35
CA GLU A 92 -11.77 7.16 6.61
C GLU A 92 -10.93 6.04 7.26
N ASN A 93 -10.02 6.40 8.17
CA ASN A 93 -9.24 5.41 8.91
C ASN A 93 -9.04 5.79 10.38
N PHE A 94 -10.08 6.30 10.99
CA PHE A 94 -10.12 6.55 12.43
C PHE A 94 -10.47 5.28 13.20
N ARG A 95 -10.30 5.31 14.50
CA ARG A 95 -10.77 4.25 15.40
C ARG A 95 -12.28 4.22 15.48
N GLY A 96 -12.82 3.07 15.81
CA GLY A 96 -14.27 2.89 16.00
C GLY A 96 -14.93 3.99 16.82
N GLY A 97 -16.05 4.51 16.33
CA GLY A 97 -16.85 5.56 16.95
C GLY A 97 -16.29 6.98 16.86
N VAL A 98 -15.15 7.21 16.21
CA VAL A 98 -14.60 8.59 16.05
C VAL A 98 -15.46 9.41 15.09
N MET A 99 -15.83 8.85 13.94
CA MET A 99 -16.69 9.52 12.97
C MET A 99 -18.06 9.88 13.56
N ASP A 100 -18.63 9.00 14.40
CA ASP A 100 -19.91 9.27 15.10
C ASP A 100 -19.78 10.44 16.07
N ARG A 101 -18.70 10.49 16.86
CA ARG A 101 -18.43 11.61 17.77
C ARG A 101 -18.19 12.95 17.03
N MET A 102 -17.68 12.88 15.80
CA MET A 102 -17.53 14.06 14.93
C MET A 102 -18.86 14.51 14.29
N GLY A 103 -19.93 13.72 14.41
CA GLY A 103 -21.22 14.00 13.78
C GLY A 103 -21.29 13.68 12.28
N ILE A 104 -20.35 12.91 11.76
CA ILE A 104 -20.24 12.48 10.35
C ILE A 104 -20.07 10.96 10.23
N GLY A 105 -20.64 10.20 11.17
CA GLY A 105 -20.67 8.73 11.10
C GLY A 105 -21.58 8.21 9.99
N TRP A 106 -21.54 6.90 9.75
CA TRP A 106 -22.31 6.23 8.71
C TRP A 106 -23.81 6.57 8.75
N SER A 107 -24.43 6.59 9.93
CA SER A 107 -25.87 6.87 10.08
C SER A 107 -26.25 8.27 9.59
N VAL A 108 -25.35 9.26 9.74
CA VAL A 108 -25.57 10.63 9.27
C VAL A 108 -25.35 10.70 7.76
N LEU A 109 -24.23 10.18 7.28
CA LEU A 109 -23.85 10.30 5.86
C LEU A 109 -24.76 9.49 4.95
N SER A 110 -25.18 8.28 5.36
CA SER A 110 -26.13 7.48 4.60
C SER A 110 -27.54 8.07 4.55
N ALA A 111 -27.93 8.86 5.56
CA ALA A 111 -29.22 9.54 5.55
C ALA A 111 -29.29 10.65 4.49
N VAL A 112 -28.18 11.35 4.22
CA VAL A 112 -28.11 12.39 3.18
C VAL A 112 -27.76 11.82 1.80
N ASN A 113 -27.15 10.63 1.76
CA ASN A 113 -26.83 9.94 0.51
C ASN A 113 -27.05 8.42 0.63
N PRO A 114 -28.26 7.92 0.35
CA PRO A 114 -28.58 6.50 0.48
C PRO A 114 -27.79 5.57 -0.44
N LYS A 115 -27.08 6.10 -1.44
CA LYS A 115 -26.23 5.33 -2.38
C LYS A 115 -24.77 5.33 -1.97
N LEU A 116 -24.41 6.07 -0.92
CA LEU A 116 -23.03 6.23 -0.49
C LEU A 116 -22.39 4.89 -0.14
N VAL A 117 -21.17 4.70 -0.61
CA VAL A 117 -20.29 3.62 -0.14
C VAL A 117 -19.27 4.22 0.82
N MET A 118 -19.27 3.80 2.08
CA MET A 118 -18.30 4.25 3.08
C MET A 118 -17.39 3.11 3.48
N CYS A 119 -16.08 3.33 3.47
CA CYS A 119 -15.09 2.38 3.97
C CYS A 119 -14.36 2.96 5.18
N SER A 120 -14.52 2.29 6.32
CA SER A 120 -13.82 2.58 7.57
C SER A 120 -12.69 1.58 7.77
N ILE A 121 -11.44 2.02 7.61
CA ILE A 121 -10.24 1.21 7.80
C ILE A 121 -9.72 1.46 9.21
N SER A 122 -9.71 0.45 10.06
CA SER A 122 -9.19 0.59 11.43
C SER A 122 -8.31 -0.59 11.83
N GLY A 123 -7.58 -0.47 12.94
CA GLY A 123 -6.68 -1.55 13.37
C GLY A 123 -7.39 -2.86 13.63
N PHE A 124 -8.54 -2.79 14.35
CA PHE A 124 -9.23 -3.94 14.91
C PHE A 124 -10.74 -4.00 14.58
N GLY A 125 -11.18 -3.26 13.58
CA GLY A 125 -12.60 -3.12 13.22
C GLY A 125 -13.31 -1.98 13.96
N GLN A 126 -14.52 -1.68 13.51
CA GLN A 126 -15.36 -0.62 14.08
C GLN A 126 -16.08 -1.08 15.37
N THR A 127 -16.17 -2.39 15.58
CA THR A 127 -16.84 -3.04 16.73
C THR A 127 -15.93 -4.07 17.37
N GLY A 128 -16.36 -4.61 18.52
CA GLY A 128 -15.59 -5.64 19.22
C GLY A 128 -14.71 -5.09 20.35
N PRO A 129 -14.01 -5.99 21.07
CA PRO A 129 -13.31 -5.62 22.31
C PRO A 129 -12.17 -4.62 22.10
N GLU A 130 -11.53 -4.65 20.94
CA GLU A 130 -10.33 -3.88 20.62
C GLU A 130 -10.61 -2.66 19.72
N ALA A 131 -11.84 -2.38 19.33
CA ALA A 131 -12.21 -1.32 18.38
C ALA A 131 -11.73 0.08 18.78
N HIS A 132 -11.53 0.31 20.09
CA HIS A 132 -11.08 1.59 20.64
C HIS A 132 -9.54 1.75 20.65
N ARG A 133 -8.78 0.68 20.41
CA ARG A 133 -7.31 0.71 20.47
C ARG A 133 -6.71 1.50 19.31
N GLN A 134 -5.59 2.15 19.60
CA GLN A 134 -4.76 2.75 18.55
C GLN A 134 -3.92 1.68 17.88
N ALA A 135 -3.84 1.74 16.56
CA ALA A 135 -2.99 0.86 15.78
C ALA A 135 -2.28 1.65 14.68
N TYR A 136 -1.05 1.28 14.44
CA TYR A 136 -0.26 1.56 13.26
C TYR A 136 0.20 0.22 12.68
N ALA A 137 0.81 0.23 11.49
CA ALA A 137 1.28 -1.00 10.84
C ALA A 137 2.08 -1.91 11.77
N SER A 138 3.02 -1.36 12.54
CA SER A 138 3.88 -2.11 13.45
C SER A 138 3.11 -2.89 14.53
N VAL A 139 2.05 -2.29 15.07
CA VAL A 139 1.17 -2.97 16.06
C VAL A 139 0.49 -4.16 15.42
N ILE A 140 -0.13 -3.96 14.26
CA ILE A 140 -0.84 -5.02 13.54
C ILE A 140 0.10 -6.11 13.04
N GLN A 141 1.28 -5.75 12.54
CA GLN A 141 2.31 -6.71 12.10
C GLN A 141 2.80 -7.60 13.25
N ALA A 142 2.89 -7.04 14.45
CA ALA A 142 3.22 -7.81 15.64
C ALA A 142 2.07 -8.76 16.06
N GLU A 143 0.83 -8.26 16.10
CA GLU A 143 -0.33 -9.02 16.58
C GLU A 143 -0.86 -10.04 15.57
N SER A 144 -0.61 -9.84 14.26
CA SER A 144 -0.95 -10.84 13.23
C SER A 144 -0.05 -12.08 13.23
N GLY A 145 1.03 -12.08 14.02
CA GLY A 145 2.01 -13.17 14.05
C GLY A 145 3.13 -13.07 13.02
N LEU A 146 3.08 -12.11 12.09
CA LEU A 146 4.10 -11.93 11.05
C LEU A 146 5.50 -11.78 11.66
N VAL A 147 5.67 -10.86 12.61
CA VAL A 147 6.98 -10.58 13.25
C VAL A 147 7.49 -11.78 14.02
N HIS A 148 6.60 -12.48 14.75
CA HIS A 148 6.96 -13.70 15.48
C HIS A 148 7.50 -14.78 14.54
N ARG A 149 6.79 -15.06 13.45
CA ARG A 149 7.18 -16.08 12.47
C ARG A 149 8.53 -15.78 11.83
N HIS A 150 8.75 -14.55 11.37
CA HIS A 150 10.04 -14.16 10.80
C HIS A 150 11.19 -14.32 11.81
N ALA A 151 11.00 -13.85 13.03
CA ALA A 151 12.01 -13.96 14.08
C ALA A 151 12.36 -15.44 14.40
N THR A 152 11.34 -16.29 14.52
CA THR A 152 11.50 -17.72 14.81
C THR A 152 12.21 -18.47 13.67
N LEU A 153 11.75 -18.27 12.43
CA LEU A 153 12.33 -18.96 11.27
C LEU A 153 13.77 -18.51 10.97
N ASP A 154 14.12 -17.26 11.28
CA ASP A 154 15.46 -16.72 11.04
C ASP A 154 16.38 -16.86 12.27
N GLY A 155 15.88 -17.32 13.41
CA GLY A 155 16.63 -17.39 14.67
C GLY A 155 17.11 -16.01 15.16
N ARG A 156 16.32 -14.97 14.92
CA ARG A 156 16.68 -13.57 15.21
C ARG A 156 15.77 -12.95 16.27
N ARG A 157 16.25 -11.83 16.82
CA ARG A 157 15.40 -10.97 17.65
C ARG A 157 14.20 -10.45 16.81
N PRO A 158 12.99 -10.38 17.39
CA PRO A 158 11.86 -9.72 16.75
C PRO A 158 12.22 -8.32 16.26
N THR A 159 11.94 -8.05 15.00
CA THR A 159 12.19 -6.76 14.34
C THR A 159 11.04 -6.48 13.39
N ASP A 160 10.51 -5.25 13.46
CA ASP A 160 9.44 -4.84 12.56
C ASP A 160 9.97 -4.67 11.13
N PRO A 161 9.24 -5.14 10.11
CA PRO A 161 9.56 -4.83 8.72
C PRO A 161 9.56 -3.32 8.48
N VAL A 162 10.51 -2.83 7.66
CA VAL A 162 10.58 -1.40 7.31
C VAL A 162 9.33 -0.95 6.53
N THR A 163 8.76 -1.85 5.72
CA THR A 163 7.54 -1.57 4.96
C THR A 163 6.30 -1.74 5.83
N SER A 164 5.38 -0.78 5.76
CA SER A 164 4.09 -0.82 6.46
C SER A 164 3.11 -1.78 5.77
N PHE A 165 3.40 -3.09 5.81
CA PHE A 165 2.60 -4.12 5.13
C PHE A 165 1.13 -4.08 5.54
N ALA A 166 0.85 -3.90 6.84
CA ALA A 166 -0.53 -3.86 7.33
C ALA A 166 -1.33 -2.69 6.74
N ASP A 167 -0.72 -1.50 6.63
CA ASP A 167 -1.36 -0.35 5.99
C ASP A 167 -1.63 -0.60 4.51
N TYR A 168 -0.62 -1.07 3.77
CA TYR A 168 -0.78 -1.33 2.33
C TYR A 168 -1.79 -2.45 2.05
N ASN A 169 -1.76 -3.54 2.82
CA ASN A 169 -2.75 -4.60 2.70
C ASN A 169 -4.17 -4.07 2.95
N ALA A 170 -4.37 -3.33 4.02
CA ALA A 170 -5.67 -2.73 4.31
C ALA A 170 -6.10 -1.74 3.21
N GLY A 171 -5.20 -0.91 2.69
CA GLY A 171 -5.48 -0.01 1.58
C GLY A 171 -5.90 -0.74 0.30
N LEU A 172 -5.22 -1.85 -0.04
CA LEU A 172 -5.56 -2.69 -1.19
C LEU A 172 -6.92 -3.39 -1.00
N HIS A 173 -7.14 -4.04 0.15
CA HIS A 173 -8.43 -4.67 0.47
C HIS A 173 -9.57 -3.66 0.53
N GLY A 174 -9.31 -2.46 1.11
CA GLY A 174 -10.27 -1.36 1.12
C GLY A 174 -10.65 -0.91 -0.28
N THR A 175 -9.68 -0.79 -1.19
CA THR A 175 -9.94 -0.47 -2.59
C THR A 175 -10.78 -1.54 -3.28
N ILE A 176 -10.47 -2.82 -3.09
CA ILE A 176 -11.25 -3.94 -3.65
C ILE A 176 -12.69 -3.88 -3.14
N ALA A 177 -12.88 -3.72 -1.83
CA ALA A 177 -14.20 -3.66 -1.22
C ALA A 177 -15.00 -2.43 -1.70
N LEU A 178 -14.36 -1.25 -1.80
CA LEU A 178 -14.96 -0.03 -2.34
C LEU A 178 -15.43 -0.22 -3.79
N LEU A 179 -14.62 -0.82 -4.65
CA LEU A 179 -14.99 -1.07 -6.06
C LEU A 179 -16.14 -2.06 -6.18
N ALA A 180 -16.12 -3.14 -5.38
CA ALA A 180 -17.22 -4.12 -5.33
C ALA A 180 -18.52 -3.47 -4.85
N ALA A 181 -18.45 -2.68 -3.78
CA ALA A 181 -19.61 -1.98 -3.23
C ALA A 181 -20.13 -0.89 -4.16
N LEU A 182 -19.27 -0.15 -4.87
CA LEU A 182 -19.68 0.81 -5.89
C LEU A 182 -20.45 0.12 -7.02
N HIS A 183 -19.95 -1.03 -7.49
CA HIS A 183 -20.64 -1.81 -8.51
C HIS A 183 -22.07 -2.22 -8.02
N ALA A 184 -22.18 -2.71 -6.80
CA ALA A 184 -23.46 -3.06 -6.21
C ALA A 184 -24.38 -1.84 -6.02
N ALA A 185 -23.85 -0.73 -5.50
CA ALA A 185 -24.62 0.50 -5.27
C ALA A 185 -25.15 1.10 -6.58
N ARG A 186 -24.38 1.06 -7.67
CA ARG A 186 -24.84 1.48 -8.99
C ARG A 186 -25.97 0.59 -9.56
N ALA A 187 -25.93 -0.71 -9.26
CA ALA A 187 -26.96 -1.64 -9.72
C ALA A 187 -28.26 -1.55 -8.89
N THR A 188 -28.15 -1.33 -7.59
CA THR A 188 -29.27 -1.40 -6.64
C THR A 188 -29.81 -0.04 -6.17
N ASN A 189 -29.03 1.01 -6.34
CA ASN A 189 -29.22 2.33 -5.74
C ASN A 189 -29.18 2.31 -4.20
N VAL A 190 -28.54 1.31 -3.60
CA VAL A 190 -28.37 1.17 -2.15
C VAL A 190 -26.88 1.15 -1.83
N GLY A 191 -26.45 2.10 -1.00
CA GLY A 191 -25.09 2.19 -0.47
C GLY A 191 -24.81 1.18 0.64
N THR A 192 -23.58 1.18 1.13
CA THR A 192 -23.17 0.28 2.21
C THR A 192 -22.00 0.86 3.01
N HIS A 193 -21.90 0.42 4.27
CA HIS A 193 -20.73 0.65 5.11
C HIS A 193 -19.83 -0.59 5.12
N ILE A 194 -18.57 -0.39 4.85
CA ILE A 194 -17.52 -1.41 4.87
C ILE A 194 -16.70 -1.19 6.14
N ASP A 195 -16.75 -2.15 7.05
CA ASP A 195 -15.86 -2.22 8.21
C ASP A 195 -14.66 -3.09 7.85
N LEU A 196 -13.48 -2.49 7.74
CA LEU A 196 -12.25 -3.18 7.35
C LEU A 196 -11.21 -3.10 8.46
N ALA A 197 -10.93 -4.24 9.09
CA ALA A 197 -9.86 -4.35 10.06
C ALA A 197 -8.51 -4.62 9.37
N MET A 198 -7.47 -3.86 9.75
CA MET A 198 -6.10 -4.12 9.29
C MET A 198 -5.61 -5.50 9.73
N LEU A 199 -6.02 -5.95 10.93
CA LEU A 199 -5.68 -7.27 11.45
C LEU A 199 -6.23 -8.38 10.56
N ASP A 200 -7.51 -8.29 10.16
CA ASP A 200 -8.15 -9.26 9.27
C ASP A 200 -7.44 -9.30 7.91
N SER A 201 -7.09 -8.13 7.37
CA SER A 201 -6.38 -8.01 6.11
C SER A 201 -5.01 -8.71 6.15
N MET A 202 -4.27 -8.53 7.25
CA MET A 202 -2.98 -9.19 7.46
C MET A 202 -3.10 -10.69 7.60
N MET A 203 -4.08 -11.16 8.37
CA MET A 203 -4.33 -12.60 8.54
C MET A 203 -4.80 -13.26 7.24
N PHE A 204 -5.67 -12.58 6.47
CA PHE A 204 -6.16 -13.10 5.20
C PHE A 204 -5.04 -13.25 4.15
N THR A 205 -4.06 -12.33 4.12
CA THR A 205 -2.95 -12.39 3.17
C THR A 205 -1.78 -13.25 3.63
N ASP A 206 -1.86 -13.82 4.82
CA ASP A 206 -0.84 -14.70 5.38
C ASP A 206 -1.01 -16.14 4.88
N ASP A 207 -0.28 -16.50 3.84
CA ASP A 207 -0.29 -17.83 3.22
C ASP A 207 0.26 -18.97 4.12
N TYR A 208 0.85 -18.62 5.27
CA TYR A 208 1.34 -19.59 6.26
C TYR A 208 0.44 -19.75 7.48
N LEU A 209 -0.64 -18.98 7.60
CA LEU A 209 -1.50 -19.03 8.79
C LEU A 209 -2.19 -20.41 8.95
N HIS A 210 -2.40 -21.14 7.85
CA HIS A 210 -2.96 -22.49 7.89
C HIS A 210 -2.14 -23.47 8.74
N HIS A 211 -0.81 -23.30 8.83
CA HIS A 211 0.02 -24.13 9.69
C HIS A 211 -0.35 -23.99 11.17
N ALA A 212 -0.72 -22.77 11.61
CA ALA A 212 -1.19 -22.56 12.99
C ALA A 212 -2.62 -23.08 13.21
N ILE A 213 -3.46 -23.09 12.18
CA ILE A 213 -4.83 -23.64 12.23
C ILE A 213 -4.81 -25.16 12.29
N ASP A 214 -3.93 -25.79 11.48
CA ASP A 214 -3.83 -27.23 11.32
C ASP A 214 -2.84 -27.88 12.31
N ASP A 215 -2.22 -27.11 13.23
CA ASP A 215 -1.17 -27.56 14.14
C ASP A 215 -0.07 -28.33 13.41
N SER A 216 0.39 -27.78 12.28
CA SER A 216 1.37 -28.42 11.40
C SER A 216 2.70 -27.66 11.39
N GLU A 217 3.78 -28.38 11.12
CA GLU A 217 5.11 -27.80 11.02
C GLU A 217 5.25 -26.88 9.81
N ILE A 218 5.86 -25.69 10.01
CA ILE A 218 6.10 -24.74 8.93
C ILE A 218 7.20 -25.25 8.02
N VAL A 219 6.85 -25.53 6.77
CA VAL A 219 7.80 -25.81 5.69
C VAL A 219 8.04 -24.53 4.91
N ARG A 220 9.22 -23.92 5.06
CA ARG A 220 9.58 -22.70 4.33
C ARG A 220 9.61 -23.00 2.83
N LEU A 221 8.65 -22.44 2.11
CA LEU A 221 8.62 -22.44 0.65
C LEU A 221 9.34 -21.19 0.17
N GLY A 222 10.22 -21.30 -0.80
CA GLY A 222 10.94 -20.14 -1.33
C GLY A 222 12.27 -20.52 -1.94
N GLY A 223 13.04 -19.49 -2.29
CA GLY A 223 14.40 -19.65 -2.80
C GLY A 223 15.45 -19.51 -1.69
N GLU A 224 16.67 -19.82 -2.06
CA GLU A 224 17.85 -19.57 -1.24
C GLU A 224 18.72 -18.50 -1.91
N TYR A 225 19.34 -17.65 -1.06
CA TYR A 225 20.29 -16.64 -1.51
C TYR A 225 21.71 -17.23 -1.50
N TRP A 226 22.42 -17.00 -2.59
CA TRP A 226 23.76 -17.52 -2.83
C TRP A 226 24.72 -16.38 -3.15
N GLN A 227 25.99 -16.54 -2.74
CA GLN A 227 27.01 -15.52 -2.92
C GLN A 227 28.01 -15.95 -3.98
N THR A 228 28.33 -15.04 -4.90
CA THR A 228 29.35 -15.22 -5.96
C THR A 228 30.73 -14.77 -5.49
N ALA A 229 31.78 -15.02 -6.29
CA ALA A 229 33.17 -14.72 -5.94
C ALA A 229 33.44 -13.23 -5.65
N ASP A 230 32.70 -12.33 -6.28
CA ASP A 230 32.77 -10.87 -6.05
C ASP A 230 32.00 -10.41 -4.80
N GLY A 231 31.39 -11.34 -4.03
CA GLY A 231 30.65 -11.05 -2.83
C GLY A 231 29.20 -10.61 -3.06
N ASN A 232 28.73 -10.51 -4.29
CA ASN A 232 27.33 -10.18 -4.60
C ASN A 232 26.41 -11.37 -4.36
N TRP A 233 25.15 -11.07 -4.02
CA TRP A 233 24.12 -12.06 -3.78
C TRP A 233 23.16 -12.18 -4.97
N PHE A 234 22.60 -13.36 -5.15
CA PHE A 234 21.45 -13.59 -6.01
C PHE A 234 20.61 -14.76 -5.44
N GLU A 235 19.36 -14.83 -5.85
CA GLU A 235 18.43 -15.85 -5.42
C GLU A 235 18.29 -16.94 -6.49
N ILE A 236 18.18 -18.20 -6.05
CA ILE A 236 17.61 -19.27 -6.87
C ILE A 236 16.32 -19.74 -6.19
N ALA A 237 15.19 -19.57 -6.86
CA ALA A 237 13.89 -19.93 -6.33
C ALA A 237 13.58 -21.43 -6.50
N GLY A 238 12.85 -21.97 -5.53
CA GLY A 238 12.41 -23.36 -5.48
C GLY A 238 12.98 -24.16 -4.30
N GLN A 239 12.34 -25.28 -3.99
CA GLN A 239 12.82 -26.15 -2.92
C GLN A 239 14.22 -26.68 -3.25
N PHE A 240 15.07 -26.77 -2.25
CA PHE A 240 16.49 -27.13 -2.44
C PHE A 240 16.69 -28.45 -3.19
N GLN A 241 15.86 -29.47 -2.93
CA GLN A 241 15.96 -30.74 -3.65
C GLN A 241 15.75 -30.60 -5.17
N PHE A 242 14.83 -29.72 -5.58
CA PHE A 242 14.61 -29.38 -6.98
C PHE A 242 15.82 -28.66 -7.59
N VAL A 243 16.33 -27.64 -6.87
CA VAL A 243 17.53 -26.88 -7.29
C VAL A 243 18.73 -27.83 -7.46
N TRP A 244 18.98 -28.68 -6.45
CA TRP A 244 20.05 -29.69 -6.53
C TRP A 244 19.91 -30.62 -7.73
N ALA A 245 18.70 -31.16 -7.98
CA ALA A 245 18.48 -32.08 -9.10
C ALA A 245 18.78 -31.44 -10.45
N LYS A 246 18.37 -30.16 -10.62
CA LYS A 246 18.64 -29.40 -11.85
C LYS A 246 20.12 -29.07 -12.03
N LEU A 247 20.79 -28.59 -10.99
CA LEU A 247 22.21 -28.27 -11.04
C LEU A 247 23.06 -29.54 -11.26
N LYS A 248 22.74 -30.62 -10.56
CA LYS A 248 23.38 -31.91 -10.76
C LYS A 248 23.31 -32.37 -12.22
N LEU A 249 22.14 -32.29 -12.83
CA LEU A 249 21.93 -32.70 -14.21
C LEU A 249 22.67 -31.82 -15.23
N ALA A 250 22.67 -30.48 -14.99
CA ALA A 250 23.24 -29.53 -15.93
C ALA A 250 24.77 -29.40 -15.86
N PHE A 251 25.38 -29.77 -14.72
CA PHE A 251 26.80 -29.53 -14.42
C PHE A 251 27.52 -30.77 -13.82
N ASP A 252 26.90 -31.95 -13.87
CA ASP A 252 27.45 -33.21 -13.39
C ASP A 252 27.97 -33.17 -11.94
N LEU A 253 27.25 -32.40 -11.06
CA LEU A 253 27.65 -32.30 -9.67
C LEU A 253 27.52 -33.64 -8.95
N VAL A 254 28.54 -34.00 -8.17
CA VAL A 254 28.60 -35.27 -7.45
C VAL A 254 28.43 -35.08 -5.96
N ASP A 255 27.48 -35.79 -5.37
CA ASP A 255 27.32 -35.86 -3.93
C ASP A 255 28.16 -37.02 -3.38
N PRO A 256 29.22 -36.79 -2.61
CA PRO A 256 30.11 -37.81 -2.10
C PRO A 256 29.55 -38.58 -0.90
N THR A 257 28.38 -38.17 -0.37
CA THR A 257 27.79 -38.84 0.80
C THR A 257 27.41 -40.29 0.51
N PRO A 258 27.61 -41.21 1.49
CA PRO A 258 27.18 -42.59 1.35
C PRO A 258 25.69 -42.72 1.01
N LYS A 259 25.32 -43.74 0.23
CA LYS A 259 23.94 -43.96 -0.20
C LYS A 259 22.97 -44.17 0.97
N ASP A 260 23.46 -44.74 2.06
CA ASP A 260 22.76 -45.08 3.28
C ASP A 260 22.79 -43.96 4.34
N ALA A 261 23.47 -42.82 4.07
CA ALA A 261 23.49 -41.69 4.96
C ALA A 261 22.07 -41.08 5.12
N GLU A 262 21.82 -40.51 6.30
CA GLU A 262 20.57 -39.82 6.61
C GLU A 262 20.30 -38.64 5.67
N LEU A 263 19.03 -38.34 5.43
CA LEU A 263 18.59 -37.30 4.48
C LEU A 263 19.18 -35.94 4.81
N GLU A 264 19.22 -35.58 6.08
CA GLU A 264 19.75 -34.29 6.56
C GLU A 264 21.24 -34.13 6.23
N ILE A 265 22.03 -35.20 6.42
CA ILE A 265 23.47 -35.22 6.07
C ILE A 265 23.65 -35.00 4.57
N LYS A 266 22.83 -35.68 3.75
CA LYS A 266 22.85 -35.49 2.30
C LYS A 266 22.48 -34.08 1.88
N ILE A 267 21.46 -33.51 2.50
CA ILE A 267 21.03 -32.13 2.20
C ILE A 267 22.12 -31.11 2.57
N ALA A 268 22.74 -31.27 3.74
CA ALA A 268 23.85 -30.41 4.18
C ALA A 268 25.05 -30.48 3.23
N SER A 269 25.47 -31.72 2.84
CA SER A 269 26.53 -31.93 1.87
C SER A 269 26.23 -31.26 0.53
N ARG A 270 25.05 -31.48 -0.02
CA ARG A 270 24.61 -30.89 -1.30
C ARG A 270 24.55 -29.38 -1.26
N ARG A 271 24.09 -28.78 -0.14
CA ARG A 271 24.13 -27.32 0.04
C ARG A 271 25.54 -26.76 0.02
N ASN A 272 26.49 -27.43 0.63
CA ASN A 272 27.88 -27.01 0.59
C ASN A 272 28.44 -27.09 -0.84
N ILE A 273 28.16 -28.17 -1.57
CA ILE A 273 28.57 -28.34 -2.97
C ILE A 273 27.99 -27.23 -3.84
N VAL A 274 26.70 -26.91 -3.71
CA VAL A 274 26.05 -25.84 -4.45
C VAL A 274 26.65 -24.48 -4.07
N ARG A 275 26.93 -24.26 -2.78
CA ARG A 275 27.57 -23.02 -2.32
C ARG A 275 28.93 -22.80 -2.94
N GLU A 276 29.79 -23.82 -2.89
CA GLU A 276 31.13 -23.78 -3.48
C GLU A 276 31.09 -23.65 -5.00
N PHE A 277 30.19 -24.38 -5.66
CA PHE A 277 29.97 -24.26 -7.08
C PHE A 277 29.58 -22.85 -7.51
N ILE A 278 28.67 -22.22 -6.80
CA ILE A 278 28.22 -20.85 -7.10
C ILE A 278 29.31 -19.84 -6.76
N ALA A 279 30.00 -20.00 -5.64
CA ALA A 279 31.09 -19.12 -5.21
C ALA A 279 32.28 -19.09 -6.22
N ASN A 280 32.39 -20.09 -7.10
CA ASN A 280 33.37 -20.08 -8.19
C ASN A 280 32.94 -19.27 -9.41
N HIS A 281 31.70 -18.78 -9.47
CA HIS A 281 31.27 -17.86 -10.52
C HIS A 281 31.72 -16.43 -10.20
N PRO A 282 32.34 -15.72 -11.17
CA PRO A 282 33.00 -14.43 -10.91
C PRO A 282 32.05 -13.34 -10.41
N ASN A 283 30.78 -13.38 -10.81
CA ASN A 283 29.76 -12.38 -10.48
C ASN A 283 28.34 -12.94 -10.68
N ALA A 284 27.34 -12.15 -10.30
CA ALA A 284 25.92 -12.52 -10.41
C ALA A 284 25.49 -12.80 -11.87
N ASP A 285 26.04 -12.13 -12.89
CA ASP A 285 25.69 -12.38 -14.30
C ASP A 285 26.11 -13.79 -14.75
N ALA A 286 27.30 -14.21 -14.36
CA ALA A 286 27.78 -15.57 -14.63
C ALA A 286 26.94 -16.62 -13.91
N ALA A 287 26.55 -16.37 -12.66
CA ALA A 287 25.67 -17.24 -11.89
C ALA A 287 24.26 -17.32 -12.47
N ILE A 288 23.74 -16.20 -12.98
CA ILE A 288 22.45 -16.15 -13.69
C ILE A 288 22.49 -16.94 -14.99
N ALA A 289 23.58 -16.84 -15.76
CA ALA A 289 23.77 -17.64 -16.96
C ALA A 289 23.79 -19.15 -16.63
N MET A 290 24.42 -19.53 -15.53
CA MET A 290 24.40 -20.88 -14.96
C MET A 290 22.95 -21.31 -14.60
N ALA A 291 22.20 -20.50 -13.87
CA ALA A 291 20.83 -20.79 -13.49
C ALA A 291 19.92 -20.97 -14.72
N ASN A 292 20.07 -20.12 -15.74
CA ASN A 292 19.37 -20.23 -17.03
C ASN A 292 19.68 -21.57 -17.73
N LYS A 293 20.97 -21.98 -17.77
CA LYS A 293 21.38 -23.28 -18.36
C LYS A 293 20.75 -24.46 -17.62
N ALA A 294 20.58 -24.35 -16.30
CA ALA A 294 19.95 -25.38 -15.49
C ALA A 294 18.39 -25.32 -15.55
N GLY A 295 17.81 -24.30 -16.17
CA GLY A 295 16.36 -24.09 -16.19
C GLY A 295 15.80 -23.78 -14.80
N LEU A 296 16.51 -22.99 -14.00
CA LEU A 296 16.15 -22.57 -12.65
C LEU A 296 15.65 -21.13 -12.65
N PRO A 297 14.56 -20.82 -11.92
CA PRO A 297 14.15 -19.45 -11.67
C PRO A 297 15.16 -18.74 -10.78
N TRP A 298 15.42 -17.47 -11.06
CA TRP A 298 16.40 -16.68 -10.32
C TRP A 298 15.94 -15.24 -10.13
N GLY A 299 16.51 -14.57 -9.11
CA GLY A 299 16.32 -13.16 -8.81
C GLY A 299 17.64 -12.46 -8.49
N ARG A 300 17.79 -11.20 -8.95
CA ARG A 300 18.90 -10.35 -8.52
C ARG A 300 18.62 -9.79 -7.15
N TYR A 301 19.63 -9.75 -6.29
CA TYR A 301 19.59 -9.03 -5.03
C TYR A 301 19.96 -7.57 -5.30
N ASN A 302 18.95 -6.75 -5.49
CA ASN A 302 19.10 -5.34 -5.84
C ASN A 302 18.90 -4.43 -4.63
N SER A 303 19.64 -3.31 -4.58
CA SER A 303 19.22 -2.17 -3.77
C SER A 303 17.95 -1.53 -4.37
N PRO A 304 17.20 -0.69 -3.62
CA PRO A 304 16.07 0.05 -4.19
C PRO A 304 16.43 0.85 -5.44
N GLU A 305 17.59 1.52 -5.46
CA GLU A 305 18.09 2.32 -6.59
C GLU A 305 18.37 1.41 -7.82
N GLN A 306 18.95 0.25 -7.59
CA GLN A 306 19.18 -0.72 -8.66
C GLN A 306 17.86 -1.30 -9.17
N ALA A 307 16.89 -1.56 -8.27
CA ALA A 307 15.59 -2.11 -8.63
C ALA A 307 14.82 -1.20 -9.60
N ILE A 308 14.75 0.10 -9.32
CA ILE A 308 14.06 1.08 -10.20
C ILE A 308 14.80 1.32 -11.51
N ALA A 309 16.10 1.04 -11.57
CA ALA A 309 16.94 1.18 -12.78
C ALA A 309 16.95 -0.08 -13.66
N THR A 310 16.32 -1.18 -13.27
CA THR A 310 16.29 -2.40 -14.08
C THR A 310 15.58 -2.15 -15.42
N PRO A 311 15.98 -2.84 -16.52
CA PRO A 311 15.33 -2.69 -17.81
C PRO A 311 13.82 -2.91 -17.75
N THR A 312 13.35 -3.85 -16.95
CA THR A 312 11.92 -4.12 -16.75
C THR A 312 11.23 -2.95 -16.02
N ALA A 313 11.83 -2.41 -14.97
CA ALA A 313 11.26 -1.28 -14.24
C ALA A 313 11.14 -0.03 -15.12
N VAL A 314 12.18 0.26 -15.90
CA VAL A 314 12.21 1.38 -16.85
C VAL A 314 11.18 1.17 -17.97
N HIS A 315 11.14 -0.01 -18.59
CA HIS A 315 10.17 -0.34 -19.64
C HIS A 315 8.72 -0.23 -19.15
N ARG A 316 8.46 -0.65 -17.91
CA ARG A 316 7.13 -0.56 -17.31
C ARG A 316 6.80 0.84 -16.78
N GLY A 317 7.71 1.79 -16.79
CA GLY A 317 7.52 3.13 -16.26
C GLY A 317 7.11 3.11 -14.78
N ILE A 318 7.80 2.30 -13.95
CA ILE A 318 7.49 2.19 -12.52
C ILE A 318 7.67 3.54 -11.82
N VAL A 319 8.67 4.32 -12.22
CA VAL A 319 8.84 5.71 -11.80
C VAL A 319 8.37 6.62 -12.91
N THR A 320 7.51 7.57 -12.56
CA THR A 320 7.06 8.65 -13.45
C THR A 320 7.40 10.00 -12.84
N GLN A 321 7.25 11.05 -13.63
CA GLN A 321 7.50 12.43 -13.19
C GLN A 321 6.17 13.15 -12.98
N ILE A 322 6.07 13.91 -11.90
CA ILE A 322 4.95 14.83 -11.63
C ILE A 322 5.52 16.22 -11.33
N ASP A 323 4.66 17.23 -11.34
CA ASP A 323 4.99 18.61 -10.96
C ASP A 323 5.63 18.63 -9.54
N ASP A 324 6.81 19.22 -9.42
CA ASP A 324 7.58 19.33 -8.17
C ASP A 324 7.17 20.56 -7.33
N ARG A 325 6.20 21.33 -7.75
CA ARG A 325 5.68 22.56 -7.12
C ARG A 325 6.61 23.80 -7.22
N ALA A 326 7.69 23.71 -8.01
CA ALA A 326 8.64 24.81 -8.23
C ALA A 326 8.95 25.05 -9.72
N GLY A 327 8.10 24.54 -10.62
CA GLY A 327 8.27 24.65 -12.06
C GLY A 327 9.18 23.58 -12.68
N GLY A 328 9.53 22.55 -11.91
CA GLY A 328 10.28 21.38 -12.34
C GLY A 328 9.45 20.08 -12.20
N GLN A 329 10.18 18.96 -12.10
CA GLN A 329 9.57 17.62 -11.99
C GLN A 329 10.19 16.83 -10.83
N ARG A 330 9.37 15.97 -10.20
CA ARG A 330 9.78 15.05 -9.15
C ARG A 330 9.32 13.64 -9.47
N GLY A 331 10.23 12.66 -9.31
CA GLY A 331 9.91 11.25 -9.50
C GLY A 331 8.96 10.71 -8.42
N ILE A 332 8.01 9.86 -8.84
CA ILE A 332 7.07 9.15 -7.98
C ILE A 332 6.83 7.74 -8.51
N VAL A 333 6.58 6.80 -7.60
CA VAL A 333 6.22 5.43 -7.98
C VAL A 333 4.79 5.39 -8.49
N GLN A 334 4.58 4.79 -9.67
CA GLN A 334 3.29 4.57 -10.31
C GLN A 334 2.52 3.41 -9.69
N SER A 335 1.19 3.46 -9.77
CA SER A 335 0.37 2.26 -9.58
C SER A 335 0.66 1.20 -10.65
N PRO A 336 0.54 -0.10 -10.31
CA PRO A 336 0.95 -1.20 -11.21
C PRO A 336 -0.05 -1.48 -12.33
N TYR A 337 -1.19 -0.79 -12.37
CA TYR A 337 -2.28 -1.09 -13.29
C TYR A 337 -1.93 -0.67 -14.72
N ARG A 338 -2.21 -1.56 -15.68
CA ARG A 338 -2.03 -1.32 -17.13
C ARG A 338 -3.22 -1.91 -17.85
N PHE A 339 -3.98 -1.09 -18.53
CA PHE A 339 -5.15 -1.47 -19.29
C PHE A 339 -4.88 -1.32 -20.79
N ASN A 340 -5.50 -2.16 -21.61
CA ASN A 340 -5.38 -2.05 -23.06
C ASN A 340 -6.13 -0.84 -23.62
N ASN A 341 -7.28 -0.51 -23.03
CA ASN A 341 -8.22 0.48 -23.54
C ASN A 341 -8.43 1.69 -22.64
N TYR A 342 -7.76 1.73 -21.47
CA TYR A 342 -7.88 2.81 -20.51
C TYR A 342 -6.51 3.30 -20.06
N GLU A 343 -6.44 4.57 -19.72
CA GLU A 343 -5.29 5.17 -19.05
C GLU A 343 -5.38 4.96 -17.55
N SER A 344 -4.23 4.83 -16.89
CA SER A 344 -4.10 4.74 -15.44
C SER A 344 -2.78 5.33 -14.99
N GLY A 345 -2.66 5.55 -13.69
CA GLY A 345 -1.46 6.09 -13.05
C GLY A 345 -1.63 7.53 -12.62
N VAL A 346 -0.66 8.02 -11.86
CA VAL A 346 -0.70 9.36 -11.28
C VAL A 346 -0.71 10.45 -12.36
N ILE A 347 -1.49 11.47 -12.09
CA ILE A 347 -1.56 12.70 -12.90
C ILE A 347 -1.48 13.91 -11.96
N GLY A 348 -1.07 15.04 -12.51
CA GLY A 348 -1.07 16.31 -11.81
C GLY A 348 0.06 16.44 -10.79
N ARG A 349 -0.30 16.78 -9.56
CA ARG A 349 0.61 17.18 -8.49
C ARG A 349 0.19 16.55 -7.16
N SER A 350 1.06 16.66 -6.15
CA SER A 350 0.65 16.50 -4.76
C SER A 350 0.18 17.85 -4.21
N PRO A 351 -1.02 17.94 -3.64
CA PRO A 351 -1.59 19.22 -3.26
C PRO A 351 -0.98 19.77 -1.97
N HIS A 352 -0.89 21.10 -1.86
CA HIS A 352 -0.73 21.77 -0.58
C HIS A 352 -2.03 21.72 0.23
N ARG A 353 -1.94 21.92 1.54
CA ARG A 353 -3.12 21.89 2.42
C ARG A 353 -4.09 23.02 2.08
N GLY A 354 -5.34 22.67 1.78
CA GLY A 354 -6.41 23.59 1.44
C GLY A 354 -6.23 24.33 0.10
N GLU A 355 -5.33 23.84 -0.75
CA GLU A 355 -5.02 24.48 -2.04
C GLU A 355 -6.24 24.60 -2.95
N ASP A 356 -7.07 23.57 -2.93
CA ASP A 356 -8.22 23.48 -3.84
C ASP A 356 -9.56 23.84 -3.18
N ASN A 357 -9.55 24.45 -1.98
CA ASN A 357 -10.76 24.80 -1.22
C ASN A 357 -11.85 25.45 -2.09
N ALA A 358 -11.50 26.49 -2.83
CA ALA A 358 -12.46 27.26 -3.61
C ALA A 358 -12.97 26.48 -4.83
N GLU A 359 -12.08 25.79 -5.53
CA GLU A 359 -12.42 25.00 -6.70
C GLU A 359 -13.36 23.85 -6.34
N ILE A 360 -13.05 23.11 -5.27
CA ILE A 360 -13.86 21.98 -4.79
C ILE A 360 -15.27 22.44 -4.43
N LEU A 361 -15.40 23.54 -3.67
CA LEU A 361 -16.70 24.03 -3.23
C LEU A 361 -17.54 24.58 -4.39
N ALA A 362 -16.90 25.23 -5.35
CA ALA A 362 -17.59 25.69 -6.56
C ALA A 362 -18.05 24.50 -7.43
N ASP A 363 -17.20 23.47 -7.62
CA ASP A 363 -17.48 22.33 -8.47
C ASP A 363 -18.51 21.35 -7.87
N TRP A 364 -18.32 20.96 -6.60
CA TRP A 364 -19.18 19.95 -6.00
C TRP A 364 -20.46 20.54 -5.39
N LEU A 365 -20.41 21.75 -4.83
CA LEU A 365 -21.51 22.35 -4.08
C LEU A 365 -22.12 23.60 -4.73
N ASN A 366 -21.55 24.08 -5.84
CA ASN A 366 -21.94 25.36 -6.47
C ASN A 366 -21.87 26.54 -5.49
N THR A 367 -20.92 26.52 -4.54
CA THR A 367 -20.78 27.55 -3.51
C THR A 367 -20.30 28.88 -4.14
N THR A 368 -20.92 29.97 -3.76
CA THR A 368 -20.53 31.28 -4.29
C THR A 368 -19.20 31.77 -3.73
N PRO A 369 -18.44 32.61 -4.47
CA PRO A 369 -17.20 33.19 -3.97
C PRO A 369 -17.35 33.94 -2.65
N ALA A 370 -18.46 34.62 -2.43
CA ALA A 370 -18.77 35.35 -1.18
C ALA A 370 -18.89 34.37 0.01
N SER A 371 -19.59 33.23 -0.18
CA SER A 371 -19.71 32.19 0.85
C SER A 371 -18.38 31.53 1.16
N ILE A 372 -17.53 31.29 0.15
CA ILE A 372 -16.19 30.75 0.34
C ILE A 372 -15.32 31.72 1.14
N THR A 373 -15.37 33.02 0.82
CA THR A 373 -14.65 34.07 1.58
C THR A 373 -15.11 34.08 3.04
N GLN A 374 -16.41 33.94 3.29
CA GLN A 374 -16.93 33.89 4.66
C GLN A 374 -16.41 32.66 5.42
N LEU A 375 -16.41 31.48 4.81
CA LEU A 375 -15.87 30.25 5.42
C LEU A 375 -14.38 30.37 5.77
N LEU A 376 -13.59 31.07 4.95
CA LEU A 376 -12.18 31.37 5.22
C LEU A 376 -12.05 32.36 6.37
N THR A 377 -12.88 33.43 6.39
CA THR A 377 -12.89 34.44 7.46
C THR A 377 -13.27 33.83 8.80
N ASP A 378 -14.21 32.90 8.80
CA ASP A 378 -14.67 32.19 10.00
C ASP A 378 -13.71 31.04 10.37
N GLU A 379 -12.60 30.89 9.66
CA GLU A 379 -11.62 29.81 9.85
C GLU A 379 -12.24 28.39 9.83
N VAL A 380 -13.33 28.21 9.09
CA VAL A 380 -13.89 26.88 8.80
C VAL A 380 -13.04 26.18 7.73
N LEU A 381 -12.60 26.97 6.74
CA LEU A 381 -11.62 26.58 5.74
C LEU A 381 -10.27 27.19 6.08
N LEU A 382 -9.21 26.41 5.84
CA LEU A 382 -7.84 26.87 6.06
C LEU A 382 -6.99 26.58 4.82
N THR A 383 -5.91 27.35 4.69
CA THR A 383 -4.91 27.13 3.65
C THR A 383 -3.53 27.07 4.29
N GLN A 384 -2.61 26.35 3.68
CA GLN A 384 -1.19 26.45 4.05
C GLN A 384 -0.70 27.85 3.66
N SER A 385 -0.16 28.60 4.62
CA SER A 385 0.56 29.83 4.29
C SER A 385 1.75 29.48 3.36
N GLN A 386 1.82 30.20 2.24
CA GLN A 386 2.93 30.06 1.29
C GLN A 386 4.27 30.48 1.90
#